data_1fbae94ae2cc3f4ff4867abde07c73a8
#
_entry.id   1fbae94ae2cc3f4ff4867abde07c73a8
#
_cell.length_a   1.000
_cell.length_b   1.000
_cell.length_c   1.000
_cell.angle_alpha   90.00
_cell.angle_beta   90.00
_cell.angle_gamma   90.00
#
_symmetry.space_group_name_H-M   'P 1'
#
loop_
_entity.id
_entity.type
_entity.pdbx_description
1 polymer ?
#
loop_
_entity_poly.entity_id
_entity_poly.type
_entity_poly.pdbx_seq_one_letter_code
_entity_poly.pdbx_strand_id
1 'polypeptide(L)' 'MAVSYKKLFKILIDRDMKKKEFRDFVGISYSTMSKLEKGENTTVEVLEKICLKLGCGIEDIMEILPDATISKGAE' A
#
# COMPACT_ATOMS: atom_id res chain seq x y z
N MET A 1 -6.29 -4.41 -13.74
CA MET A 1 -5.11 -3.71 -13.25
C MET A 1 -4.80 -4.17 -11.83
N ALA A 2 -3.55 -4.41 -11.55
CA ALA A 2 -3.14 -4.93 -10.25
C ALA A 2 -2.23 -3.93 -9.54
N VAL A 3 -2.36 -3.87 -8.23
CA VAL A 3 -1.47 -3.04 -7.43
C VAL A 3 -0.76 -3.94 -6.42
N SER A 4 0.40 -3.52 -6.00
CA SER A 4 1.18 -4.26 -5.02
C SER A 4 1.61 -3.30 -3.92
N TYR A 5 1.47 -3.75 -2.67
CA TYR A 5 1.91 -2.98 -1.52
C TYR A 5 3.08 -3.65 -0.83
N LYS A 6 3.80 -4.49 -1.57
CA LYS A 6 4.95 -5.18 -1.00
C LYS A 6 5.98 -4.22 -0.45
N LYS A 7 6.16 -3.09 -1.13
CA LYS A 7 7.12 -2.09 -0.67
C LYS A 7 6.73 -1.56 0.71
N LEU A 8 5.42 -1.37 0.93
CA LEU A 8 4.93 -0.91 2.22
C LEU A 8 5.28 -1.92 3.31
N PHE A 9 4.99 -3.19 3.07
CA PHE A 9 5.24 -4.20 4.08
C PHE A 9 6.73 -4.40 4.32
N LYS A 10 7.55 -4.16 3.30
CA LYS A 10 8.99 -4.20 3.48
C LYS A 10 9.45 -3.08 4.41
N ILE A 11 8.84 -1.89 4.27
CA ILE A 11 9.15 -0.78 5.16
C ILE A 11 8.78 -1.14 6.60
N LEU A 12 7.63 -1.80 6.78
CA LEU A 12 7.20 -2.20 8.12
C LEU A 12 8.18 -3.18 8.74
N ILE A 13 8.69 -4.10 7.95
CA ILE A 13 9.70 -5.05 8.42
C ILE A 13 10.98 -4.32 8.80
N ASP A 14 11.41 -3.37 7.98
CA ASP A 14 12.61 -2.61 8.24
C ASP A 14 12.49 -1.78 9.52
N ARG A 15 11.26 -1.33 9.82
CA ARG A 15 11.01 -0.55 11.03
C ARG A 15 10.62 -1.42 12.22
N ASP A 16 10.60 -2.74 12.00
CA ASP A 16 10.23 -3.68 13.07
C ASP A 16 8.84 -3.37 13.62
N MET A 17 7.94 -3.00 12.72
CA MET A 17 6.58 -2.62 13.06
C MET A 17 5.60 -3.70 12.63
N LYS A 18 4.74 -4.11 13.55
CA LYS A 18 3.73 -5.12 13.24
C LYS A 18 2.55 -4.45 12.55
N LYS A 19 1.77 -5.27 11.82
CA LYS A 19 0.63 -4.74 11.08
C LYS A 19 -0.36 -4.03 11.98
N LYS A 20 -0.60 -4.56 13.16
CA LYS A 20 -1.52 -3.93 14.10
C LYS A 20 -0.98 -2.59 14.56
N GLU A 21 0.32 -2.52 14.81
CA GLU A 21 0.94 -1.27 15.22
C GLU A 21 0.87 -0.24 14.11
N PHE A 22 1.10 -0.68 12.88
CA PHE A 22 1.00 0.21 11.73
C PHE A 22 -0.42 0.74 11.57
N ARG A 23 -1.40 -0.14 11.73
CA ARG A 23 -2.80 0.26 11.59
C ARG A 23 -3.16 1.33 12.61
N ASP A 24 -2.72 1.14 13.86
CA ASP A 24 -2.98 2.11 14.91
C ASP A 24 -2.21 3.40 14.67
N PHE A 25 -0.99 3.29 14.19
CA PHE A 25 -0.13 4.44 13.93
C PHE A 25 -0.71 5.34 12.86
N VAL A 26 -1.19 4.75 11.77
CA VAL A 26 -1.76 5.51 10.66
C VAL A 26 -3.21 5.90 10.92
N GLY A 27 -3.92 5.07 11.68
CA GLY A 27 -5.33 5.34 11.97
C GLY A 27 -6.27 4.82 10.91
N ILE A 28 -5.96 3.65 10.36
CA ILE A 28 -6.82 3.03 9.36
C ILE A 28 -7.57 1.85 9.97
N SER A 29 -8.68 1.50 9.35
CA SER A 29 -9.51 0.41 9.85
C SER A 29 -8.93 -0.95 9.51
N TYR A 30 -9.43 -1.97 10.19
CA TYR A 30 -9.02 -3.34 9.92
C TYR A 30 -9.33 -3.74 8.48
N SER A 31 -10.50 -3.33 7.96
CA SER A 31 -10.86 -3.67 6.59
C SER A 31 -9.94 -3.01 5.58
N THR A 32 -9.52 -1.77 5.85
CA THR A 32 -8.56 -1.10 4.98
C THR A 32 -7.23 -1.82 5.00
N MET A 33 -6.78 -2.22 6.18
CA MET A 33 -5.54 -2.96 6.30
C MET A 33 -5.61 -4.28 5.53
N SER A 34 -6.76 -4.95 5.59
CA SER A 34 -6.97 -6.19 4.88
C SER A 34 -6.85 -5.99 3.37
N LYS A 35 -7.38 -4.87 2.86
CA LYS A 35 -7.26 -4.56 1.43
C LYS A 35 -5.81 -4.38 1.04
N LEU A 36 -5.03 -3.72 1.88
CA LEU A 36 -3.61 -3.54 1.60
C LEU A 36 -2.89 -4.88 1.55
N GLU A 37 -3.24 -5.79 2.46
CA GLU A 37 -2.61 -7.10 2.48
C GLU A 37 -2.94 -7.92 1.25
N LYS A 38 -4.15 -7.73 0.71
CA LYS A 38 -4.60 -8.48 -0.46
C LYS A 38 -4.21 -7.83 -1.77
N GLY A 39 -3.64 -6.64 -1.72
CA GLY A 39 -3.30 -5.92 -2.94
C GLY A 39 -4.50 -5.34 -3.64
N GLU A 40 -5.56 -5.05 -2.88
CA GLU A 40 -6.77 -4.45 -3.44
C GLU A 40 -6.65 -2.94 -3.45
N ASN A 41 -7.49 -2.32 -4.26
CA ASN A 41 -7.47 -0.87 -4.37
C ASN A 41 -7.96 -0.22 -3.09
N THR A 42 -7.32 0.87 -2.71
CA THR A 42 -7.76 1.69 -1.60
C THR A 42 -7.89 3.13 -2.10
N THR A 43 -8.42 4.00 -1.23
CA THR A 43 -8.59 5.39 -1.63
C THR A 43 -7.27 6.13 -1.55
N VAL A 44 -7.18 7.21 -2.32
CA VAL A 44 -5.99 8.06 -2.28
C VAL A 44 -5.83 8.67 -0.89
N GLU A 45 -6.94 8.94 -0.22
CA GLU A 45 -6.90 9.49 1.13
C GLU A 45 -6.15 8.57 2.09
N VAL A 46 -6.40 7.26 1.98
CA VAL A 46 -5.71 6.28 2.81
C VAL A 46 -4.21 6.28 2.49
N LEU A 47 -3.88 6.29 1.20
CA LEU A 47 -2.49 6.30 0.78
C LEU A 47 -1.79 7.57 1.25
N GLU A 48 -2.48 8.69 1.21
CA GLU A 48 -1.94 9.95 1.69
C GLU A 48 -1.60 9.87 3.17
N LYS A 49 -2.52 9.31 3.97
CA LYS A 49 -2.28 9.16 5.40
C LYS A 49 -1.05 8.32 5.67
N ILE A 50 -0.92 7.23 4.93
CA ILE A 50 0.23 6.34 5.10
C ILE A 50 1.53 7.06 4.77
N CYS A 51 1.55 7.77 3.65
CA CYS A 51 2.75 8.50 3.25
C CYS A 51 3.13 9.58 4.25
N LEU A 52 2.15 10.31 4.75
CA LEU A 52 2.43 11.36 5.71
C LEU A 52 2.96 10.81 7.02
N LYS A 53 2.40 9.70 7.48
CA LYS A 53 2.85 9.09 8.73
C LYS A 53 4.23 8.46 8.60
N LEU A 54 4.52 7.87 7.46
CA LEU A 54 5.82 7.22 7.25
C LEU A 54 6.87 8.19 6.73
N GLY A 55 6.44 9.37 6.26
CA GLY A 55 7.38 10.36 5.73
C GLY A 55 7.99 9.94 4.40
N CYS A 56 7.19 9.35 3.53
CA CYS A 56 7.68 8.87 2.24
C CYS A 56 6.69 9.21 1.13
N GLY A 57 7.06 8.91 -0.10
CA GLY A 57 6.18 9.13 -1.23
C GLY A 57 5.35 7.89 -1.53
N ILE A 58 4.36 8.06 -2.40
CA ILE A 58 3.48 6.96 -2.74
C ILE A 58 4.23 5.84 -3.45
N GLU A 59 5.24 6.19 -4.22
CA GLU A 59 6.04 5.19 -4.93
C GLU A 59 6.87 4.34 -3.99
N ASP A 60 7.00 4.76 -2.74
CA ASP A 60 7.74 3.99 -1.75
C ASP A 60 6.88 2.93 -1.08
N ILE A 61 5.57 3.02 -1.21
CA ILE A 61 4.66 2.11 -0.53
C ILE A 61 3.83 1.25 -1.47
N MET A 62 3.70 1.64 -2.73
CA MET A 62 2.90 0.85 -3.65
C MET A 62 3.52 0.86 -5.04
N GLU A 63 3.06 -0.08 -5.84
CA GLU A 63 3.54 -0.24 -7.18
C GLU A 63 2.37 -0.74 -8.02
N ILE A 64 2.23 -0.22 -9.23
CA ILE A 64 1.21 -0.69 -10.15
C ILE A 64 1.85 -1.74 -11.03
N LEU A 65 1.31 -2.96 -10.95
CA LEU A 65 1.87 -4.07 -11.71
C LEU A 65 1.22 -4.12 -13.08
N PRO A 66 1.99 -4.42 -14.12
CA PRO A 66 1.40 -4.56 -15.45
C PRO A 66 0.51 -5.79 -15.49
N ASP A 67 -0.64 -5.61 -16.11
CA ASP A 67 -1.56 -6.71 -16.36
C ASP A 67 -1.21 -7.25 -17.76
N ALA A 68 -1.08 -8.55 -17.87
CA ALA A 68 -0.72 -9.15 -19.16
C ALA A 68 -1.70 -8.76 -20.25
N THR A 69 -2.95 -8.57 -19.89
CA THR A 69 -3.97 -8.16 -20.82
C THR A 69 -3.82 -6.70 -21.21
N ILE A 70 -3.39 -5.88 -20.29
CA ILE A 70 -3.28 -4.45 -20.52
C ILE A 70 -1.99 -4.09 -21.22
N SER A 71 -0.95 -4.81 -20.94
CA SER A 71 0.38 -4.44 -21.40
C SER A 71 0.45 -4.21 -22.90
N LYS A 72 -0.41 -4.82 -23.64
CA LYS A 72 -0.40 -4.61 -25.07
C LYS A 72 -1.36 -3.53 -25.47
N GLY A 73 -2.39 -3.43 -24.80
CA GLY A 73 -3.39 -2.48 -25.20
C GLY A 73 -3.01 -1.09 -24.93
N ALA A 74 -2.23 -0.95 -24.20
CA ALA A 74 -2.00 0.35 -23.86
C ALA A 74 -1.48 1.24 -24.81
N GLU A 75 -1.72 0.97 -24.85
CA GLU A 75 -1.52 1.83 -24.99
C GLU A 75 -1.53 2.20 -25.29
#